data_48d7e2faf57e0e848e08b4212c444c30
#
_entry.id   48d7e2faf57e0e848e08b4212c444c30
#
_cell.length_a   1.000
_cell.length_b   1.000
_cell.length_c   1.000
_cell.angle_alpha   90.00
_cell.angle_beta   90.00
_cell.angle_gamma   90.00
#
_symmetry.space_group_name_H-M   'P 1'
#
loop_
_entity.id
_entity.type
_entity.pdbx_description
1 polymer ?
#
loop_
_entity_poly.entity_id
_entity_poly.type
_entity_poly.pdbx_seq_one_letter_code
_entity_poly.pdbx_strand_id
1 'polypeptide(L)'
;MLVPELAGQLVCDESSLRWAAEDFGHAVHRRPRAVLRPGGVADVAAIVEFAGKTGLSVAARGSGHSTYGQAQTNGGIVIDMAKLNLVSDVRADRVTAQAGARWSDVLDATLAAGRTPAVLTDYLGTSVGGTLSVGGAGGTSHQHGFQVDSVEELSVVTGTGRLVTCSLRQNRRLFDATRAGLGQCGIIVSATLRVIPAASRVRRYRLQYRDLTTFLAAQHHLINHGKFDFVQGQIFPAAPGVWQYLLEAALYYMPPGTPVDATRIDGQDYGTIADEIDDISYRDFAHRMAPGEAALRDSGEWSYPHAWLTVVLPSAATASLVGEILARLTAAELGQSGLVLLYPIRTDRLHTLLTRSPDSKLAWLFALLRTASVDNPADVAAMIEANRVVHDRAVACGGVTYPINSVPMSAADWRIHFGPRWRQLQAAKEEFDPHGILTPGYGIGTHSAPHCPKPIG
;
A
#
# COMPACT_ATOMS: atom_id res chain seq x y z
N MET A 1 -11.19 35.11 -4.01
CA MET A 1 -9.95 35.07 -3.17
C MET A 1 -8.79 34.79 -4.10
N LEU A 2 -7.68 35.52 -4.00
CA LEU A 2 -6.51 35.29 -4.82
C LEU A 2 -5.78 34.02 -4.38
N VAL A 3 -5.20 33.31 -5.34
CA VAL A 3 -4.30 32.18 -5.08
C VAL A 3 -3.12 32.68 -4.27
N PRO A 4 -2.67 31.92 -3.23
CA PRO A 4 -1.49 32.35 -2.44
C PRO A 4 -0.24 32.41 -3.29
N GLU A 5 0.73 33.22 -2.85
CA GLU A 5 2.08 33.17 -3.43
C GLU A 5 2.75 31.82 -3.09
N LEU A 6 3.33 31.17 -4.10
CA LEU A 6 3.92 29.85 -4.02
C LEU A 6 5.34 29.86 -4.54
N ALA A 7 6.25 29.15 -3.90
CA ALA A 7 7.59 28.91 -4.42
C ALA A 7 7.59 27.91 -5.59
N GLY A 8 6.59 27.03 -5.63
CA GLY A 8 6.33 26.09 -6.69
C GLY A 8 5.34 26.61 -7.75
N GLN A 9 4.61 25.70 -8.36
CA GLN A 9 3.70 26.04 -9.46
C GLN A 9 2.32 25.43 -9.22
N LEU A 10 1.27 26.23 -9.42
CA LEU A 10 -0.12 25.74 -9.56
C LEU A 10 -0.45 25.76 -11.06
N VAL A 11 -0.62 24.57 -11.65
CA VAL A 11 -0.82 24.41 -13.09
C VAL A 11 -2.23 23.90 -13.40
N CYS A 12 -2.75 24.34 -14.56
CA CYS A 12 -4.09 23.97 -15.05
C CYS A 12 -4.04 23.48 -16.51
N ASP A 13 -2.85 23.19 -17.03
CA ASP A 13 -2.71 22.66 -18.39
C ASP A 13 -3.33 21.25 -18.52
N GLU A 14 -3.79 20.93 -19.73
CA GLU A 14 -4.53 19.70 -20.01
C GLU A 14 -3.75 18.43 -19.67
N SER A 15 -2.44 18.43 -19.91
CA SER A 15 -1.58 17.27 -19.67
C SER A 15 -1.46 16.98 -18.16
N SER A 16 -1.26 18.03 -17.36
CA SER A 16 -1.20 17.93 -15.89
C SER A 16 -2.53 17.52 -15.27
N LEU A 17 -3.65 18.06 -15.77
CA LEU A 17 -4.98 17.71 -15.26
C LEU A 17 -5.34 16.26 -15.60
N ARG A 18 -4.99 15.79 -16.80
CA ARG A 18 -5.20 14.38 -17.21
C ARG A 18 -4.38 13.44 -16.37
N TRP A 19 -3.09 13.71 -16.20
CA TRP A 19 -2.22 12.93 -15.32
C TRP A 19 -2.76 12.81 -13.89
N ALA A 20 -3.31 13.90 -13.34
CA ALA A 20 -3.84 13.92 -11.99
C ALA A 20 -5.24 13.27 -11.86
N ALA A 21 -5.95 13.12 -12.99
CA ALA A 21 -7.26 12.47 -13.05
C ALA A 21 -7.18 10.94 -13.11
N GLU A 22 -5.98 10.38 -13.20
CA GLU A 22 -5.74 8.95 -13.33
C GLU A 22 -4.88 8.42 -12.19
N ASP A 23 -4.95 7.13 -11.92
CA ASP A 23 -4.04 6.39 -11.04
C ASP A 23 -3.66 5.06 -11.69
N PHE A 24 -2.86 4.24 -11.01
CA PHE A 24 -2.41 2.95 -11.54
C PHE A 24 -3.56 1.98 -11.88
N GLY A 25 -4.71 2.15 -11.23
CA GLY A 25 -5.90 1.33 -11.51
C GLY A 25 -6.58 1.64 -12.82
N HIS A 26 -6.44 2.86 -13.35
CA HIS A 26 -7.14 3.34 -14.55
C HIS A 26 -8.67 3.07 -14.57
N ALA A 27 -9.26 2.80 -13.40
CA ALA A 27 -10.66 2.39 -13.27
C ALA A 27 -11.61 3.58 -13.00
N VAL A 28 -11.07 4.66 -12.44
CA VAL A 28 -11.82 5.86 -12.04
C VAL A 28 -11.06 7.10 -12.48
N HIS A 29 -11.80 8.06 -13.07
CA HIS A 29 -11.24 9.32 -13.54
C HIS A 29 -11.96 10.48 -12.86
N ARG A 30 -11.26 11.23 -11.99
CA ARG A 30 -11.76 12.41 -11.32
C ARG A 30 -10.89 13.60 -11.66
N ARG A 31 -11.37 14.45 -12.56
CA ARG A 31 -10.61 15.60 -13.08
C ARG A 31 -10.49 16.71 -12.05
N PRO A 32 -9.29 17.07 -11.58
CA PRO A 32 -9.10 18.23 -10.73
C PRO A 32 -9.22 19.53 -11.52
N ARG A 33 -9.32 20.65 -10.78
CA ARG A 33 -9.26 22.00 -11.36
C ARG A 33 -7.82 22.47 -11.55
N ALA A 34 -6.90 22.03 -10.69
CA ALA A 34 -5.50 22.41 -10.73
C ALA A 34 -4.63 21.31 -10.12
N VAL A 35 -3.35 21.35 -10.46
CA VAL A 35 -2.29 20.53 -9.86
C VAL A 35 -1.24 21.46 -9.23
N LEU A 36 -0.99 21.30 -7.94
CA LEU A 36 0.14 21.95 -7.27
C LEU A 36 1.39 21.08 -7.43
N ARG A 37 2.46 21.66 -7.97
CA ARG A 37 3.82 21.14 -7.90
C ARG A 37 4.59 21.96 -6.88
N PRO A 38 4.64 21.54 -5.61
CA PRO A 38 5.17 22.38 -4.52
C PRO A 38 6.67 22.60 -4.67
N GLY A 39 7.14 23.82 -4.42
CA GLY A 39 8.54 24.14 -4.24
C GLY A 39 9.07 23.79 -2.84
N GLY A 40 8.15 23.58 -1.88
CA GLY A 40 8.45 23.21 -0.51
C GLY A 40 7.19 22.91 0.30
N VAL A 41 7.35 22.53 1.56
CA VAL A 41 6.26 22.21 2.49
C VAL A 41 5.32 23.42 2.72
N ALA A 42 5.86 24.64 2.67
CA ALA A 42 5.06 25.86 2.83
C ALA A 42 3.97 25.99 1.75
N ASP A 43 4.25 25.58 0.52
CA ASP A 43 3.25 25.60 -0.56
C ASP A 43 2.10 24.64 -0.29
N VAL A 44 2.42 23.45 0.26
CA VAL A 44 1.38 22.48 0.67
C VAL A 44 0.46 23.10 1.73
N ALA A 45 1.05 23.74 2.74
CA ALA A 45 0.30 24.42 3.80
C ALA A 45 -0.58 25.54 3.25
N ALA A 46 -0.01 26.42 2.41
CA ALA A 46 -0.70 27.55 1.82
C ALA A 46 -1.88 27.14 0.93
N ILE A 47 -1.68 26.10 0.10
CA ILE A 47 -2.76 25.63 -0.80
C ILE A 47 -3.87 24.91 -0.05
N VAL A 48 -3.57 24.16 1.03
CA VAL A 48 -4.59 23.54 1.88
C VAL A 48 -5.41 24.60 2.62
N GLU A 49 -4.76 25.63 3.16
CA GLU A 49 -5.45 26.77 3.80
C GLU A 49 -6.36 27.50 2.79
N PHE A 50 -5.85 27.76 1.59
CA PHE A 50 -6.62 28.37 0.50
C PHE A 50 -7.85 27.51 0.14
N ALA A 51 -7.65 26.20 -0.01
CA ALA A 51 -8.70 25.25 -0.34
C ALA A 51 -9.80 25.22 0.75
N GLY A 52 -9.43 25.22 2.02
CA GLY A 52 -10.38 25.31 3.14
C GLY A 52 -11.22 26.56 3.10
N LYS A 53 -10.62 27.72 2.76
CA LYS A 53 -11.32 29.02 2.64
C LYS A 53 -12.24 29.09 1.41
N THR A 54 -11.95 28.32 0.37
CA THR A 54 -12.69 28.35 -0.92
C THR A 54 -13.60 27.15 -1.13
N GLY A 55 -13.64 26.20 -0.19
CA GLY A 55 -14.44 24.99 -0.29
C GLY A 55 -13.96 24.00 -1.34
N LEU A 56 -12.69 24.10 -1.77
CA LEU A 56 -12.08 23.16 -2.70
C LEU A 56 -11.57 21.94 -1.95
N SER A 57 -11.76 20.77 -2.54
CA SER A 57 -11.15 19.55 -2.01
C SER A 57 -9.70 19.42 -2.43
N VAL A 58 -8.91 18.70 -1.62
CA VAL A 58 -7.47 18.49 -1.84
C VAL A 58 -7.14 17.01 -1.76
N ALA A 59 -6.38 16.50 -2.72
CA ALA A 59 -5.81 15.16 -2.68
C ALA A 59 -4.29 15.22 -2.85
N ALA A 60 -3.54 14.64 -1.92
CA ALA A 60 -2.10 14.44 -2.09
C ALA A 60 -1.86 13.18 -2.93
N ARG A 61 -0.99 13.30 -3.94
CA ARG A 61 -0.60 12.22 -4.83
C ARG A 61 0.91 11.99 -4.74
N GLY A 62 1.30 10.79 -4.27
CA GLY A 62 2.67 10.29 -4.37
C GLY A 62 2.94 9.69 -5.75
N SER A 63 3.35 8.44 -5.82
CA SER A 63 3.59 7.72 -7.09
C SER A 63 2.31 7.40 -7.87
N GLY A 64 1.12 7.69 -7.34
CA GLY A 64 -0.15 7.39 -7.99
C GLY A 64 -0.48 5.91 -8.12
N HIS A 65 0.08 5.07 -7.25
CA HIS A 65 -0.07 3.61 -7.28
C HIS A 65 -1.33 3.11 -6.56
N SER A 66 -2.33 3.96 -6.40
CA SER A 66 -3.69 3.58 -6.01
C SER A 66 -4.47 3.02 -7.19
N THR A 67 -5.56 2.29 -6.94
CA THR A 67 -6.25 1.53 -7.99
C THR A 67 -7.72 1.90 -8.17
N TYR A 68 -8.23 2.88 -7.40
CA TYR A 68 -9.66 3.28 -7.50
C TYR A 68 -9.88 4.77 -7.20
N GLY A 69 -8.99 5.62 -7.64
CA GLY A 69 -9.14 7.07 -7.52
C GLY A 69 -8.90 7.63 -6.11
N GLN A 70 -8.23 6.89 -5.23
CA GLN A 70 -8.01 7.29 -3.84
C GLN A 70 -7.22 8.61 -3.72
N ALA A 71 -6.26 8.86 -4.61
CA ALA A 71 -5.46 10.08 -4.67
C ALA A 71 -5.97 11.12 -5.68
N GLN A 72 -7.24 11.03 -6.07
CA GLN A 72 -7.90 11.91 -7.03
C GLN A 72 -8.94 12.80 -6.36
N THR A 73 -9.31 13.90 -7.01
CA THR A 73 -10.40 14.79 -6.62
C THR A 73 -11.11 15.35 -7.84
N ASN A 74 -12.43 15.51 -7.77
CA ASN A 74 -13.22 16.12 -8.82
C ASN A 74 -13.39 17.62 -8.57
N GLY A 75 -12.88 18.47 -9.46
CA GLY A 75 -12.99 19.94 -9.36
C GLY A 75 -12.17 20.55 -8.21
N GLY A 76 -11.36 19.78 -7.49
CA GLY A 76 -10.47 20.21 -6.43
C GLY A 76 -9.03 20.41 -6.91
N ILE A 77 -8.07 20.32 -5.97
CA ILE A 77 -6.64 20.47 -6.23
C ILE A 77 -5.94 19.15 -5.92
N VAL A 78 -5.14 18.64 -6.86
CA VAL A 78 -4.20 17.54 -6.60
C VAL A 78 -2.83 18.15 -6.28
N ILE A 79 -2.18 17.66 -5.21
CA ILE A 79 -0.81 18.03 -4.86
C ILE A 79 0.12 16.91 -5.33
N ASP A 80 0.99 17.22 -6.28
CA ASP A 80 2.05 16.32 -6.75
C ASP A 80 3.20 16.32 -5.75
N MET A 81 3.28 15.30 -4.91
CA MET A 81 4.27 15.20 -3.84
C MET A 81 5.66 14.81 -4.34
N ALA A 82 5.85 14.46 -5.63
CA ALA A 82 7.08 13.89 -6.17
C ALA A 82 8.33 14.76 -5.94
N LYS A 83 8.17 16.08 -5.82
CA LYS A 83 9.29 17.02 -5.53
C LYS A 83 9.69 17.09 -4.06
N LEU A 84 8.84 16.65 -3.15
CA LEU A 84 9.17 16.52 -1.72
C LEU A 84 9.79 15.14 -1.48
N ASN A 85 11.00 14.90 -1.97
CA ASN A 85 11.62 13.58 -2.05
C ASN A 85 12.98 13.47 -1.37
N LEU A 86 13.36 14.44 -0.55
CA LEU A 86 14.64 14.42 0.17
C LEU A 86 14.65 13.26 1.18
N VAL A 87 15.72 12.44 1.13
CA VAL A 87 16.08 11.48 2.17
C VAL A 87 17.25 12.04 2.93
N SER A 88 17.13 12.19 4.25
CA SER A 88 18.10 12.85 5.10
C SER A 88 18.22 12.18 6.45
N ASP A 89 19.16 12.63 7.28
CA ASP A 89 19.31 12.21 8.67
C ASP A 89 19.39 10.68 8.84
N VAL A 90 20.14 10.00 7.95
CA VAL A 90 20.38 8.56 8.06
C VAL A 90 21.30 8.30 9.25
N ARG A 91 20.74 7.62 10.27
CA ARG A 91 21.44 7.27 11.52
C ARG A 91 21.44 5.75 11.74
N ALA A 92 22.07 5.34 12.84
CA ALA A 92 22.15 3.93 13.19
C ALA A 92 20.78 3.26 13.43
N ASP A 93 19.78 4.03 13.84
CA ASP A 93 18.46 3.57 14.27
C ASP A 93 17.30 4.16 13.46
N ARG A 94 17.53 5.21 12.66
CA ARG A 94 16.46 5.91 11.94
C ARG A 94 16.92 6.60 10.65
N VAL A 95 15.95 6.95 9.83
CA VAL A 95 16.06 7.78 8.62
C VAL A 95 14.89 8.75 8.56
N THR A 96 15.12 9.97 8.10
CA THR A 96 14.05 10.92 7.79
C THR A 96 13.90 11.02 6.29
N ALA A 97 12.67 10.85 5.79
CA ALA A 97 12.34 10.96 4.39
C ALA A 97 11.13 11.88 4.18
N GLN A 98 11.17 12.72 3.16
CA GLN A 98 9.99 13.45 2.69
C GLN A 98 8.98 12.49 2.05
N ALA A 99 7.72 12.87 2.10
CA ALA A 99 6.61 11.98 1.74
C ALA A 99 6.57 11.55 0.28
N GLY A 100 7.15 12.32 -0.63
CA GLY A 100 7.28 11.98 -2.05
C GLY A 100 8.50 11.13 -2.39
N ALA A 101 9.44 10.90 -1.45
CA ALA A 101 10.56 9.99 -1.63
C ALA A 101 10.05 8.57 -1.94
N ARG A 102 10.69 7.87 -2.86
CA ARG A 102 10.38 6.48 -3.16
C ARG A 102 11.07 5.56 -2.16
N TRP A 103 10.50 4.40 -1.91
CA TRP A 103 11.16 3.42 -1.06
C TRP A 103 12.49 2.91 -1.61
N SER A 104 12.68 2.94 -2.95
CA SER A 104 14.00 2.71 -3.57
C SER A 104 15.05 3.72 -3.10
N ASP A 105 14.69 5.01 -3.04
CA ASP A 105 15.61 6.07 -2.63
C ASP A 105 15.95 5.96 -1.14
N VAL A 106 14.95 5.63 -0.31
CA VAL A 106 15.16 5.38 1.13
C VAL A 106 16.05 4.15 1.34
N LEU A 107 15.83 3.07 0.58
CA LEU A 107 16.64 1.85 0.65
C LEU A 107 18.09 2.15 0.27
N ASP A 108 18.33 2.78 -0.87
CA ASP A 108 19.69 3.08 -1.33
C ASP A 108 20.45 3.97 -0.32
N ALA A 109 19.79 5.00 0.22
CA ALA A 109 20.38 5.87 1.23
C ALA A 109 20.71 5.13 2.54
N THR A 110 19.83 4.23 3.00
CA THR A 110 20.04 3.47 4.23
C THR A 110 21.07 2.36 4.04
N LEU A 111 21.10 1.67 2.89
CA LEU A 111 22.11 0.65 2.58
C LEU A 111 23.53 1.22 2.56
N ALA A 112 23.72 2.45 2.08
CA ALA A 112 25.01 3.14 2.13
C ALA A 112 25.54 3.30 3.57
N ALA A 113 24.64 3.30 4.57
CA ALA A 113 24.96 3.37 5.99
C ALA A 113 24.87 1.97 6.69
N GLY A 114 24.79 0.87 5.94
CA GLY A 114 24.63 -0.49 6.48
C GLY A 114 23.29 -0.71 7.19
N ARG A 115 22.23 0.01 6.79
CA ARG A 115 20.89 -0.04 7.37
C ARG A 115 19.84 -0.33 6.30
N THR A 116 18.65 -0.73 6.74
CA THR A 116 17.50 -0.97 5.86
C THR A 116 16.20 -0.69 6.61
N PRO A 117 15.12 -0.24 5.94
CA PRO A 117 13.77 -0.35 6.47
C PRO A 117 13.44 -1.80 6.84
N ALA A 118 12.78 -2.01 7.98
CA ALA A 118 12.42 -3.36 8.43
C ALA A 118 11.39 -4.05 7.53
N VAL A 119 10.55 -3.25 6.86
CA VAL A 119 9.53 -3.71 5.92
C VAL A 119 9.63 -2.92 4.62
N LEU A 120 9.68 -3.63 3.52
CA LEU A 120 9.59 -3.08 2.17
C LEU A 120 8.40 -3.73 1.45
N THR A 121 7.65 -2.93 0.72
CA THR A 121 6.66 -3.43 -0.25
C THR A 121 7.40 -4.04 -1.44
N ASP A 122 6.76 -4.94 -2.18
CA ASP A 122 7.38 -5.56 -3.36
C ASP A 122 7.79 -4.54 -4.41
N TYR A 123 6.91 -3.57 -4.68
CA TYR A 123 7.19 -2.47 -5.59
C TYR A 123 7.79 -1.27 -4.84
N LEU A 124 9.09 -1.02 -5.02
CA LEU A 124 9.83 0.04 -4.35
C LEU A 124 9.61 1.44 -4.98
N GLY A 125 8.92 1.53 -6.10
CA GLY A 125 8.55 2.79 -6.74
C GLY A 125 7.41 3.54 -6.03
N THR A 126 6.78 2.94 -5.01
CA THR A 126 5.77 3.63 -4.19
C THR A 126 6.41 4.70 -3.30
N SER A 127 5.65 5.78 -3.02
CA SER A 127 6.12 6.87 -2.17
C SER A 127 5.92 6.59 -0.69
N VAL A 128 6.81 7.11 0.15
CA VAL A 128 6.76 7.00 1.62
C VAL A 128 5.40 7.48 2.15
N GLY A 129 4.98 8.69 1.85
CA GLY A 129 3.70 9.23 2.35
C GLY A 129 2.49 8.43 1.91
N GLY A 130 2.51 7.89 0.67
CA GLY A 130 1.43 7.05 0.14
C GLY A 130 1.27 5.75 0.93
N THR A 131 2.35 5.00 1.14
CA THR A 131 2.28 3.71 1.85
C THR A 131 2.00 3.89 3.34
N LEU A 132 2.56 4.92 3.99
CA LEU A 132 2.30 5.21 5.40
C LEU A 132 0.85 5.66 5.66
N SER A 133 0.18 6.23 4.65
CA SER A 133 -1.25 6.55 4.73
C SER A 133 -2.16 5.31 4.71
N VAL A 134 -1.64 4.16 4.25
CA VAL A 134 -2.40 2.90 4.08
C VAL A 134 -1.92 1.79 5.03
N GLY A 135 -0.60 1.62 5.15
CA GLY A 135 0.02 0.55 5.95
C GLY A 135 1.40 0.16 5.42
N GLY A 136 1.49 -0.36 4.21
CA GLY A 136 2.72 -0.85 3.58
C GLY A 136 3.09 -2.25 4.05
N ALA A 137 2.43 -3.28 3.47
CA ALA A 137 2.69 -4.70 3.75
C ALA A 137 3.76 -5.28 2.82
N GLY A 138 4.51 -6.25 3.30
CA GLY A 138 5.51 -7.00 2.53
C GLY A 138 5.83 -8.34 3.18
N GLY A 139 6.69 -9.15 2.57
CA GLY A 139 6.99 -10.50 3.04
C GLY A 139 7.71 -10.58 4.41
N THR A 140 8.23 -9.48 4.94
CA THR A 140 8.79 -9.38 6.30
C THR A 140 7.74 -8.98 7.36
N SER A 141 6.49 -8.75 6.94
CA SER A 141 5.43 -8.24 7.83
C SER A 141 5.05 -9.20 8.96
N HIS A 142 5.31 -10.51 8.79
CA HIS A 142 5.11 -11.49 9.86
C HIS A 142 6.06 -11.27 11.05
N GLN A 143 7.20 -10.58 10.88
CA GLN A 143 8.14 -10.24 11.94
C GLN A 143 8.01 -8.80 12.44
N HIS A 144 7.79 -7.86 11.51
CA HIS A 144 7.99 -6.43 11.75
C HIS A 144 6.69 -5.59 11.68
N GLY A 145 5.54 -6.19 11.38
CA GLY A 145 4.31 -5.44 11.11
C GLY A 145 4.32 -4.80 9.72
N PHE A 146 3.66 -3.67 9.54
CA PHE A 146 3.66 -2.92 8.30
C PHE A 146 4.70 -1.78 8.34
N GLN A 147 4.99 -1.17 7.20
CA GLN A 147 5.91 -0.01 7.15
C GLN A 147 5.50 1.08 8.14
N VAL A 148 4.20 1.33 8.28
CA VAL A 148 3.63 2.34 9.17
C VAL A 148 3.91 2.07 10.66
N ASP A 149 4.21 0.83 11.05
CA ASP A 149 4.58 0.46 12.43
C ASP A 149 6.03 0.84 12.78
N SER A 150 6.85 1.19 11.78
CA SER A 150 8.21 1.71 11.96
C SER A 150 8.28 3.22 12.14
N VAL A 151 7.16 3.93 12.00
CA VAL A 151 7.11 5.40 12.07
C VAL A 151 7.31 5.88 13.51
N GLU A 152 8.32 6.73 13.73
CA GLU A 152 8.61 7.35 15.01
C GLU A 152 8.04 8.77 15.12
N GLU A 153 8.10 9.54 14.02
CA GLU A 153 7.60 10.90 13.95
C GLU A 153 7.09 11.23 12.55
N LEU A 154 6.11 12.09 12.46
CA LEU A 154 5.59 12.65 11.21
C LEU A 154 5.56 14.16 11.27
N SER A 155 5.86 14.82 10.14
CA SER A 155 5.43 16.18 9.87
C SER A 155 4.21 16.14 8.95
N VAL A 156 3.13 16.78 9.37
CA VAL A 156 1.80 16.68 8.75
C VAL A 156 1.23 18.08 8.53
N VAL A 157 0.70 18.32 7.34
CA VAL A 157 -0.14 19.50 7.08
C VAL A 157 -1.59 19.09 7.30
N THR A 158 -2.25 19.70 8.31
CA THR A 158 -3.66 19.44 8.63
C THR A 158 -4.58 20.09 7.59
N GLY A 159 -5.88 19.73 7.58
CA GLY A 159 -6.89 20.34 6.70
C GLY A 159 -7.14 21.86 6.92
N THR A 160 -6.51 22.43 7.97
CA THR A 160 -6.50 23.90 8.20
C THR A 160 -5.22 24.56 7.63
N GLY A 161 -4.35 23.83 6.94
CA GLY A 161 -3.08 24.34 6.41
C GLY A 161 -1.96 24.45 7.45
N ARG A 162 -2.17 24.01 8.71
CA ARG A 162 -1.13 24.07 9.75
C ARG A 162 -0.15 22.92 9.60
N LEU A 163 1.15 23.22 9.57
CA LEU A 163 2.21 22.23 9.68
C LEU A 163 2.40 21.84 11.15
N VAL A 164 2.29 20.56 11.45
CA VAL A 164 2.37 20.01 12.81
C VAL A 164 3.29 18.80 12.84
N THR A 165 4.27 18.80 13.74
CA THR A 165 5.06 17.61 14.07
C THR A 165 4.30 16.77 15.09
N CYS A 166 4.20 15.48 14.86
CA CYS A 166 3.48 14.55 15.73
C CYS A 166 4.22 13.21 15.88
N SER A 167 4.09 12.62 17.07
CA SER A 167 4.71 11.35 17.46
C SER A 167 3.92 10.72 18.62
N LEU A 168 4.34 9.57 19.13
CA LEU A 168 3.75 8.98 20.35
C LEU A 168 3.86 9.90 21.58
N ARG A 169 4.81 10.86 21.57
CA ARG A 169 5.09 11.77 22.69
C ARG A 169 4.52 13.17 22.49
N GLN A 170 4.22 13.54 21.25
CA GLN A 170 3.79 14.90 20.88
C GLN A 170 2.65 14.82 19.85
N ASN A 171 1.55 15.57 20.06
CA ASN A 171 0.40 15.62 19.17
C ASN A 171 -0.12 14.19 18.82
N ARG A 172 -0.19 13.32 19.83
CA ARG A 172 -0.46 11.89 19.66
C ARG A 172 -1.75 11.61 18.89
N ARG A 173 -2.82 12.40 19.11
CA ARG A 173 -4.09 12.21 18.40
C ARG A 173 -3.93 12.35 16.89
N LEU A 174 -3.17 13.37 16.44
CA LEU A 174 -2.85 13.55 15.03
C LEU A 174 -1.98 12.41 14.51
N PHE A 175 -0.97 12.02 15.27
CA PHE A 175 -0.08 10.91 14.93
C PHE A 175 -0.84 9.59 14.73
N ASP A 176 -1.74 9.25 15.66
CA ASP A 176 -2.55 8.04 15.59
C ASP A 176 -3.61 8.09 14.46
N ALA A 177 -4.11 9.30 14.12
CA ALA A 177 -5.11 9.50 13.07
C ALA A 177 -4.51 9.60 11.66
N THR A 178 -3.21 9.89 11.54
CA THR A 178 -2.54 10.05 10.24
C THR A 178 -1.95 8.75 9.74
N ARG A 179 -1.37 7.93 10.63
CA ARG A 179 -0.81 6.62 10.29
C ARG A 179 -1.93 5.65 9.91
N ALA A 180 -1.86 5.11 8.69
CA ALA A 180 -2.93 4.28 8.10
C ALA A 180 -4.32 4.96 8.11
N GLY A 181 -4.36 6.30 8.21
CA GLY A 181 -5.57 7.10 8.28
C GLY A 181 -6.10 7.56 6.93
N LEU A 182 -5.60 6.99 5.84
CA LEU A 182 -6.06 7.22 4.46
C LEU A 182 -6.02 8.71 4.05
N GLY A 183 -5.12 9.50 4.66
CA GLY A 183 -5.01 10.93 4.39
C GLY A 183 -6.19 11.77 4.88
N GLN A 184 -7.08 11.23 5.72
CA GLN A 184 -8.31 11.89 6.12
C GLN A 184 -8.11 13.04 7.11
N CYS A 185 -7.03 13.00 7.91
CA CYS A 185 -6.78 13.98 8.97
C CYS A 185 -5.58 14.89 8.70
N GLY A 186 -4.84 14.65 7.63
CA GLY A 186 -3.67 15.45 7.27
C GLY A 186 -2.86 14.83 6.14
N ILE A 187 -2.05 15.67 5.52
CA ILE A 187 -1.12 15.31 4.46
C ILE A 187 0.26 15.10 5.08
N ILE A 188 0.79 13.89 5.03
CA ILE A 188 2.16 13.60 5.45
C ILE A 188 3.11 14.34 4.51
N VAL A 189 4.03 15.13 5.05
CA VAL A 189 5.07 15.83 4.27
C VAL A 189 6.47 15.29 4.55
N SER A 190 6.69 14.72 5.73
CA SER A 190 7.88 13.91 6.02
C SER A 190 7.62 12.88 7.13
N ALA A 191 8.46 11.86 7.19
CA ALA A 191 8.42 10.82 8.20
C ALA A 191 9.82 10.47 8.69
N THR A 192 9.98 10.28 10.00
CA THR A 192 11.14 9.64 10.61
C THR A 192 10.80 8.19 10.87
N LEU A 193 11.59 7.30 10.29
CA LEU A 193 11.35 5.86 10.24
C LEU A 193 12.47 5.13 10.98
N ARG A 194 12.14 4.15 11.80
CA ARG A 194 13.11 3.23 12.38
C ARG A 194 13.70 2.34 11.28
N VAL A 195 15.02 2.15 11.33
CA VAL A 195 15.76 1.24 10.47
C VAL A 195 16.47 0.17 11.30
N ILE A 196 16.80 -0.93 10.65
CA ILE A 196 17.51 -2.07 11.24
C ILE A 196 18.85 -2.29 10.53
N PRO A 197 19.80 -3.06 11.10
CA PRO A 197 20.99 -3.49 10.38
C PRO A 197 20.61 -4.21 9.09
N ALA A 198 21.25 -3.82 7.98
CA ALA A 198 21.07 -4.50 6.71
C ALA A 198 21.97 -5.75 6.64
N ALA A 199 21.40 -6.86 6.17
CA ALA A 199 22.22 -7.98 5.71
C ALA A 199 22.90 -7.61 4.38
N SER A 200 24.02 -8.25 4.05
CA SER A 200 24.64 -8.07 2.75
C SER A 200 24.21 -9.11 1.73
N ARG A 201 23.77 -10.28 2.20
CA ARG A 201 23.39 -11.44 1.38
C ARG A 201 22.02 -11.97 1.79
N VAL A 202 21.37 -12.59 0.82
CA VAL A 202 20.08 -13.26 0.97
C VAL A 202 20.20 -14.64 0.34
N ARG A 203 19.89 -15.67 1.11
CA ARG A 203 19.61 -16.99 0.58
C ARG A 203 18.12 -17.06 0.31
N ARG A 204 17.77 -17.11 -0.98
CA ARG A 204 16.40 -17.15 -1.47
C ARG A 204 16.01 -18.57 -1.84
N TYR A 205 14.81 -18.95 -1.48
CA TYR A 205 14.17 -20.23 -1.78
C TYR A 205 12.90 -19.96 -2.58
N ARG A 206 12.75 -20.59 -3.73
CA ARG A 206 11.53 -20.62 -4.55
C ARG A 206 11.01 -22.04 -4.57
N LEU A 207 9.96 -22.28 -3.80
CA LEU A 207 9.40 -23.61 -3.52
C LEU A 207 8.04 -23.73 -4.18
N GLN A 208 7.81 -24.77 -4.97
CA GLN A 208 6.56 -25.00 -5.67
C GLN A 208 5.74 -26.11 -4.99
N TYR A 209 4.46 -25.87 -4.82
CA TYR A 209 3.51 -26.79 -4.18
C TYR A 209 2.36 -27.15 -5.13
N ARG A 210 1.72 -28.31 -4.89
CA ARG A 210 0.64 -28.84 -5.73
C ARG A 210 -0.71 -28.34 -5.34
N ASP A 211 -0.92 -28.00 -4.07
CA ASP A 211 -2.22 -27.64 -3.53
C ASP A 211 -2.14 -26.55 -2.47
N LEU A 212 -3.27 -25.92 -2.23
CA LEU A 212 -3.40 -24.81 -1.29
C LEU A 212 -3.10 -25.22 0.16
N THR A 213 -3.46 -26.44 0.56
CA THR A 213 -3.32 -26.90 1.96
C THR A 213 -1.84 -27.04 2.34
N THR A 214 -1.07 -27.74 1.51
CA THR A 214 0.37 -27.89 1.72
C THR A 214 1.10 -26.56 1.61
N PHE A 215 0.70 -25.69 0.69
CA PHE A 215 1.22 -24.36 0.50
C PHE A 215 1.02 -23.44 1.73
N LEU A 216 -0.18 -23.47 2.35
CA LEU A 216 -0.46 -22.73 3.58
C LEU A 216 0.30 -23.32 4.78
N ALA A 217 0.35 -24.64 4.89
CA ALA A 217 1.07 -25.34 5.96
C ALA A 217 2.58 -25.04 5.92
N ALA A 218 3.18 -25.02 4.72
CA ALA A 218 4.58 -24.68 4.53
C ALA A 218 4.89 -23.26 4.99
N GLN A 219 4.11 -22.26 4.56
CA GLN A 219 4.30 -20.88 4.99
C GLN A 219 4.17 -20.73 6.52
N HIS A 220 3.16 -21.37 7.11
CA HIS A 220 2.97 -21.38 8.56
C HIS A 220 4.18 -21.98 9.30
N HIS A 221 4.74 -23.07 8.77
CA HIS A 221 5.96 -23.68 9.34
C HIS A 221 7.17 -22.75 9.25
N LEU A 222 7.41 -22.14 8.10
CA LEU A 222 8.57 -21.28 7.88
C LEU A 222 8.60 -20.07 8.82
N ILE A 223 7.46 -19.45 9.11
CA ILE A 223 7.41 -18.29 10.01
C ILE A 223 7.52 -18.68 11.49
N ASN A 224 7.09 -19.88 11.89
CA ASN A 224 7.09 -20.30 13.29
C ASN A 224 8.34 -21.11 13.69
N HIS A 225 8.82 -21.98 12.83
CA HIS A 225 9.91 -22.91 13.11
C HIS A 225 11.16 -22.63 12.28
N GLY A 226 11.00 -22.34 10.98
CA GLY A 226 12.10 -22.06 10.06
C GLY A 226 12.79 -20.72 10.30
N LYS A 227 12.13 -19.78 11.01
CA LYS A 227 12.64 -18.44 11.32
C LYS A 227 13.15 -17.70 10.08
N PHE A 228 12.41 -17.81 8.98
CA PHE A 228 12.71 -17.08 7.75
C PHE A 228 12.41 -15.59 7.93
N ASP A 229 13.29 -14.76 7.38
CA ASP A 229 13.14 -13.29 7.44
C ASP A 229 12.05 -12.80 6.51
N PHE A 230 11.92 -13.44 5.35
CA PHE A 230 10.93 -13.12 4.33
C PHE A 230 10.14 -14.36 3.95
N VAL A 231 8.81 -14.24 3.87
CA VAL A 231 7.90 -15.32 3.41
C VAL A 231 6.77 -14.69 2.61
N GLN A 232 6.61 -15.08 1.35
CA GLN A 232 5.56 -14.60 0.47
C GLN A 232 5.08 -15.68 -0.48
N GLY A 233 3.78 -15.91 -0.48
CA GLY A 233 3.15 -16.87 -1.38
C GLY A 233 2.50 -16.18 -2.58
N GLN A 234 2.68 -16.77 -3.75
CA GLN A 234 2.11 -16.37 -5.03
C GLN A 234 1.41 -17.54 -5.68
N ILE A 235 0.28 -17.28 -6.35
CA ILE A 235 -0.50 -18.33 -7.04
C ILE A 235 -0.77 -17.84 -8.46
N PHE A 236 -0.40 -18.66 -9.42
CA PHE A 236 -0.52 -18.37 -10.85
C PHE A 236 -1.40 -19.40 -11.55
N PRO A 237 -2.12 -19.03 -12.62
CA PRO A 237 -2.77 -20.00 -13.48
C PRO A 237 -1.72 -20.81 -14.26
N ALA A 238 -1.76 -22.14 -14.17
CA ALA A 238 -0.89 -23.05 -14.92
C ALA A 238 -1.59 -23.67 -16.15
N ALA A 239 -2.88 -23.99 -15.99
CA ALA A 239 -3.78 -24.46 -17.03
C ALA A 239 -5.23 -24.13 -16.61
N PRO A 240 -6.23 -24.29 -17.48
CA PRO A 240 -7.63 -24.09 -17.08
C PRO A 240 -8.00 -24.93 -15.85
N GLY A 241 -8.35 -24.23 -14.75
CA GLY A 241 -8.69 -24.84 -13.46
C GLY A 241 -7.50 -25.40 -12.67
N VAL A 242 -6.27 -25.22 -13.12
CA VAL A 242 -5.04 -25.67 -12.45
C VAL A 242 -4.21 -24.48 -12.00
N TRP A 243 -3.84 -24.45 -10.73
CA TRP A 243 -3.06 -23.39 -10.12
C TRP A 243 -1.69 -23.89 -9.72
N GLN A 244 -0.68 -23.03 -9.93
CA GLN A 244 0.68 -23.21 -9.45
C GLN A 244 0.87 -22.36 -8.20
N TYR A 245 1.34 -22.99 -7.14
CA TYR A 245 1.59 -22.33 -5.85
C TYR A 245 3.10 -22.15 -5.67
N LEU A 246 3.56 -20.91 -5.72
CA LEU A 246 4.99 -20.55 -5.56
C LEU A 246 5.18 -19.84 -4.23
N LEU A 247 6.02 -20.42 -3.38
CA LEU A 247 6.45 -19.81 -2.14
C LEU A 247 7.86 -19.24 -2.30
N GLU A 248 8.00 -17.92 -2.17
CA GLU A 248 9.27 -17.25 -2.03
C GLU A 248 9.57 -17.06 -0.54
N ALA A 249 10.65 -17.64 -0.07
CA ALA A 249 11.14 -17.48 1.29
C ALA A 249 12.61 -17.05 1.27
N ALA A 250 13.06 -16.30 2.28
CA ALA A 250 14.43 -15.83 2.32
C ALA A 250 15.02 -15.77 3.74
N LEU A 251 16.30 -16.05 3.82
CA LEU A 251 17.14 -15.86 5.00
C LEU A 251 18.17 -14.78 4.72
N TYR A 252 18.22 -13.77 5.60
CA TYR A 252 19.16 -12.67 5.50
C TYR A 252 20.41 -12.97 6.33
N TYR A 253 21.60 -12.75 5.77
CA TYR A 253 22.83 -13.10 6.47
C TYR A 253 24.02 -12.20 6.12
N MET A 254 25.07 -12.30 6.96
CA MET A 254 26.36 -11.65 6.76
C MET A 254 27.45 -12.70 6.60
N PRO A 255 28.23 -12.69 5.51
CA PRO A 255 29.41 -13.52 5.38
C PRO A 255 30.43 -13.25 6.52
N PRO A 256 31.21 -14.26 6.97
CA PRO A 256 31.35 -15.60 6.40
C PRO A 256 30.21 -16.57 6.82
N GLY A 257 29.27 -16.15 7.66
CA GLY A 257 28.12 -16.99 8.04
C GLY A 257 27.29 -17.31 6.81
N THR A 258 26.94 -18.58 6.61
CA THR A 258 26.01 -19.04 5.59
C THR A 258 24.86 -19.79 6.28
N PRO A 259 23.60 -19.56 5.91
CA PRO A 259 22.50 -20.34 6.45
C PRO A 259 22.67 -21.84 6.18
N VAL A 260 22.34 -22.67 7.16
CA VAL A 260 22.35 -24.14 6.99
C VAL A 260 20.94 -24.55 6.55
N ASP A 261 20.81 -25.02 5.32
CA ASP A 261 19.52 -25.34 4.68
C ASP A 261 18.82 -26.54 5.35
N ALA A 262 19.59 -27.61 5.62
CA ALA A 262 19.08 -28.87 6.13
C ALA A 262 18.27 -28.73 7.43
N THR A 263 18.66 -27.86 8.35
CA THR A 263 17.95 -27.67 9.63
C THR A 263 16.71 -26.77 9.56
N ARG A 264 16.45 -26.14 8.41
CA ARG A 264 15.37 -25.15 8.25
C ARG A 264 14.24 -25.61 7.33
N ILE A 265 14.57 -26.47 6.37
CA ILE A 265 13.62 -27.04 5.39
C ILE A 265 13.42 -28.53 5.62
N ASP A 266 14.44 -29.23 6.19
CA ASP A 266 14.46 -30.68 6.36
C ASP A 266 13.44 -31.21 7.38
N GLY A 267 12.88 -32.36 7.05
CA GLY A 267 12.01 -33.17 7.91
C GLY A 267 10.52 -32.98 7.68
N GLN A 268 10.14 -32.10 6.74
CA GLN A 268 8.73 -31.88 6.41
C GLN A 268 8.57 -32.03 4.89
N ASP A 269 8.08 -33.15 4.45
CA ASP A 269 7.58 -33.33 3.09
C ASP A 269 6.28 -32.54 2.92
N TYR A 270 6.40 -31.21 2.69
CA TYR A 270 5.25 -30.36 2.41
C TYR A 270 4.74 -30.52 0.97
N GLY A 271 5.13 -31.60 0.27
CA GLY A 271 4.71 -31.82 -1.10
C GLY A 271 5.33 -30.85 -2.10
N THR A 272 6.52 -30.33 -1.79
CA THR A 272 7.32 -29.54 -2.75
C THR A 272 7.57 -30.36 -4.00
N ILE A 273 7.21 -29.80 -5.18
CA ILE A 273 7.40 -30.47 -6.49
C ILE A 273 8.64 -29.97 -7.23
N ALA A 274 9.12 -28.78 -6.89
CA ALA A 274 10.35 -28.20 -7.37
C ALA A 274 10.85 -27.16 -6.38
N ASP A 275 12.16 -27.05 -6.24
CA ASP A 275 12.81 -26.03 -5.44
C ASP A 275 13.97 -25.42 -6.22
N GLU A 276 14.18 -24.14 -6.00
CA GLU A 276 15.30 -23.38 -6.51
C GLU A 276 15.87 -22.54 -5.36
N ILE A 277 17.17 -22.70 -5.09
CA ILE A 277 17.87 -22.01 -4.02
C ILE A 277 19.02 -21.23 -4.64
N ASP A 278 19.07 -19.94 -4.38
CA ASP A 278 20.15 -19.07 -4.83
C ASP A 278 20.60 -18.08 -3.74
N ASP A 279 21.84 -17.62 -3.86
CA ASP A 279 22.41 -16.59 -2.99
C ASP A 279 22.62 -15.31 -3.79
N ILE A 280 21.91 -14.26 -3.42
CA ILE A 280 21.96 -12.95 -4.08
C ILE A 280 22.32 -11.84 -3.10
N SER A 281 22.62 -10.65 -3.57
CA SER A 281 22.80 -9.50 -2.69
C SER A 281 21.46 -9.10 -2.07
N TYR A 282 21.49 -8.51 -0.87
CA TYR A 282 20.27 -7.98 -0.25
C TYR A 282 19.62 -6.90 -1.12
N ARG A 283 20.43 -6.07 -1.78
CA ARG A 283 19.94 -5.04 -2.70
C ARG A 283 19.21 -5.65 -3.89
N ASP A 284 19.78 -6.68 -4.53
CA ASP A 284 19.15 -7.35 -5.68
C ASP A 284 17.84 -8.04 -5.25
N PHE A 285 17.83 -8.66 -4.06
CA PHE A 285 16.60 -9.23 -3.51
C PHE A 285 15.52 -8.18 -3.27
N ALA A 286 15.87 -7.04 -2.70
CA ALA A 286 14.92 -5.95 -2.49
C ALA A 286 14.37 -5.39 -3.82
N HIS A 287 15.18 -5.37 -4.88
CA HIS A 287 14.79 -4.94 -6.23
C HIS A 287 14.30 -6.09 -7.13
N ARG A 288 14.00 -7.28 -6.59
CA ARG A 288 13.64 -8.48 -7.36
C ARG A 288 12.45 -8.31 -8.31
N MET A 289 11.60 -7.31 -8.08
CA MET A 289 10.46 -7.01 -8.96
C MET A 289 10.83 -6.15 -10.19
N ALA A 290 12.02 -5.54 -10.21
CA ALA A 290 12.41 -4.64 -11.28
C ALA A 290 12.45 -5.30 -12.69
N PRO A 291 12.93 -6.55 -12.86
CA PRO A 291 12.87 -7.20 -14.17
C PRO A 291 11.42 -7.43 -14.66
N GLY A 292 10.51 -7.82 -13.77
CA GLY A 292 9.08 -7.99 -14.09
C GLY A 292 8.41 -6.65 -14.43
N GLU A 293 8.69 -5.59 -13.67
CA GLU A 293 8.23 -4.24 -14.01
C GLU A 293 8.72 -3.80 -15.39
N ALA A 294 10.01 -4.00 -15.70
CA ALA A 294 10.57 -3.67 -17.00
C ALA A 294 9.84 -4.42 -18.14
N ALA A 295 9.62 -5.72 -18.00
CA ALA A 295 8.91 -6.51 -18.98
C ALA A 295 7.46 -6.03 -19.20
N LEU A 296 6.73 -5.67 -18.11
CA LEU A 296 5.39 -5.12 -18.22
C LEU A 296 5.36 -3.72 -18.87
N ARG A 297 6.41 -2.91 -18.68
CA ARG A 297 6.54 -1.62 -19.36
C ARG A 297 6.84 -1.80 -20.85
N ASP A 298 7.71 -2.74 -21.18
CA ASP A 298 8.09 -3.05 -22.57
C ASP A 298 6.90 -3.63 -23.36
N SER A 299 6.06 -4.46 -22.72
CA SER A 299 4.82 -4.97 -23.34
C SER A 299 3.67 -3.95 -23.36
N GLY A 300 3.77 -2.85 -22.61
CA GLY A 300 2.71 -1.86 -22.42
C GLY A 300 1.70 -2.23 -21.32
N GLU A 301 1.74 -3.43 -20.77
CA GLU A 301 0.78 -3.91 -19.76
C GLU A 301 0.86 -3.15 -18.44
N TRP A 302 1.98 -2.49 -18.15
CA TRP A 302 2.10 -1.59 -16.99
C TRP A 302 1.06 -0.46 -16.98
N SER A 303 0.58 -0.07 -18.15
CA SER A 303 -0.42 0.99 -18.32
C SER A 303 -1.85 0.45 -18.49
N TYR A 304 -2.05 -0.85 -18.35
CA TYR A 304 -3.38 -1.47 -18.40
C TYR A 304 -4.15 -1.18 -17.11
N PRO A 305 -5.49 -1.28 -17.14
CA PRO A 305 -6.28 -1.14 -15.92
C PRO A 305 -6.01 -2.26 -14.91
N HIS A 306 -5.75 -1.88 -13.66
CA HIS A 306 -5.43 -2.79 -12.56
C HIS A 306 -6.57 -2.79 -11.54
N ALA A 307 -7.52 -3.71 -11.70
CA ALA A 307 -8.65 -3.88 -10.79
C ALA A 307 -8.25 -4.77 -9.59
N TRP A 308 -7.41 -4.25 -8.70
CA TRP A 308 -6.89 -5.01 -7.56
C TRP A 308 -7.90 -5.14 -6.42
N LEU A 309 -7.88 -6.28 -5.74
CA LEU A 309 -8.51 -6.50 -4.45
C LEU A 309 -7.46 -6.97 -3.45
N THR A 310 -7.42 -6.38 -2.27
CA THR A 310 -6.57 -6.85 -1.16
C THR A 310 -7.38 -6.88 0.13
N VAL A 311 -7.35 -8.02 0.81
CA VAL A 311 -7.98 -8.22 2.12
C VAL A 311 -7.04 -8.98 3.05
N VAL A 312 -7.25 -8.85 4.35
CA VAL A 312 -6.57 -9.66 5.36
C VAL A 312 -7.58 -10.62 5.97
N LEU A 313 -7.34 -11.90 5.85
CA LEU A 313 -8.25 -12.98 6.23
C LEU A 313 -7.82 -13.60 7.58
N PRO A 314 -8.77 -13.98 8.46
CA PRO A 314 -8.44 -14.76 9.64
C PRO A 314 -8.00 -16.17 9.22
N SER A 315 -7.03 -16.74 9.94
CA SER A 315 -6.44 -18.03 9.58
C SER A 315 -7.49 -19.16 9.45
N ALA A 316 -8.51 -19.16 10.29
CA ALA A 316 -9.56 -20.17 10.29
C ALA A 316 -10.42 -20.19 9.00
N ALA A 317 -10.57 -19.06 8.31
CA ALA A 317 -11.38 -18.95 7.11
C ALA A 317 -10.57 -19.01 5.81
N THR A 318 -9.24 -18.84 5.88
CA THR A 318 -8.40 -18.63 4.70
C THR A 318 -8.45 -19.79 3.72
N ALA A 319 -8.24 -21.02 4.19
CA ALA A 319 -8.18 -22.19 3.30
C ALA A 319 -9.50 -22.41 2.56
N SER A 320 -10.63 -22.33 3.26
CA SER A 320 -11.96 -22.52 2.65
C SER A 320 -12.28 -21.40 1.66
N LEU A 321 -12.16 -20.12 2.09
CA LEU A 321 -12.53 -18.98 1.24
C LEU A 321 -11.65 -18.89 0.00
N VAL A 322 -10.32 -19.01 0.16
CA VAL A 322 -9.37 -18.95 -0.97
C VAL A 322 -9.58 -20.14 -1.90
N GLY A 323 -9.78 -21.35 -1.35
CA GLY A 323 -10.07 -22.55 -2.16
C GLY A 323 -11.33 -22.39 -3.01
N GLU A 324 -12.42 -21.86 -2.43
CA GLU A 324 -13.67 -21.60 -3.17
C GLU A 324 -13.51 -20.49 -4.23
N ILE A 325 -12.67 -19.47 -3.98
CA ILE A 325 -12.37 -18.42 -4.96
C ILE A 325 -11.59 -19.04 -6.13
N LEU A 326 -10.50 -19.75 -5.85
CA LEU A 326 -9.66 -20.37 -6.87
C LEU A 326 -10.41 -21.42 -7.71
N ALA A 327 -11.37 -22.15 -7.12
CA ALA A 327 -12.20 -23.10 -7.85
C ALA A 327 -13.10 -22.45 -8.92
N ARG A 328 -13.37 -21.16 -8.80
CA ARG A 328 -14.23 -20.39 -9.72
C ARG A 328 -13.48 -19.40 -10.59
N LEU A 329 -12.34 -18.90 -10.08
CA LEU A 329 -11.52 -17.91 -10.77
C LEU A 329 -10.87 -18.52 -12.02
N THR A 330 -10.98 -17.83 -13.12
CA THR A 330 -10.32 -18.21 -14.37
C THR A 330 -9.08 -17.34 -14.65
N ALA A 331 -8.17 -17.83 -15.48
CA ALA A 331 -7.02 -17.05 -15.94
C ALA A 331 -7.45 -15.75 -16.65
N ALA A 332 -8.56 -15.80 -17.41
CA ALA A 332 -9.08 -14.62 -18.10
C ALA A 332 -9.60 -13.56 -17.13
N GLU A 333 -10.26 -13.93 -16.04
CA GLU A 333 -10.73 -13.01 -15.00
C GLU A 333 -9.58 -12.43 -14.16
N LEU A 334 -8.44 -13.10 -14.11
CA LEU A 334 -7.24 -12.59 -13.46
C LEU A 334 -6.46 -11.64 -14.38
N GLY A 335 -6.49 -11.91 -15.68
CA GLY A 335 -5.76 -11.18 -16.71
C GLY A 335 -4.38 -11.76 -16.99
N GLN A 336 -3.77 -11.34 -18.10
CA GLN A 336 -2.55 -11.95 -18.63
C GLN A 336 -1.36 -11.86 -17.64
N SER A 337 -1.16 -10.71 -17.01
CA SER A 337 -0.12 -10.48 -16.00
C SER A 337 -0.65 -10.53 -14.57
N GLY A 338 -1.90 -10.94 -14.39
CA GLY A 338 -2.52 -11.03 -13.08
C GLY A 338 -1.99 -12.20 -12.25
N LEU A 339 -1.98 -12.03 -10.94
CA LEU A 339 -1.58 -13.06 -9.99
C LEU A 339 -2.34 -12.93 -8.67
N VAL A 340 -2.30 -13.98 -7.87
CA VAL A 340 -2.85 -13.99 -6.51
C VAL A 340 -1.70 -13.99 -5.52
N LEU A 341 -1.73 -13.04 -4.56
CA LEU A 341 -0.85 -13.08 -3.39
C LEU A 341 -1.57 -13.72 -2.22
N LEU A 342 -0.85 -14.59 -1.50
CA LEU A 342 -1.35 -15.21 -0.27
C LEU A 342 -0.19 -15.49 0.68
N TYR A 343 -0.04 -14.64 1.70
CA TYR A 343 1.07 -14.77 2.64
C TYR A 343 0.70 -14.38 4.07
N PRO A 344 1.40 -14.94 5.08
CA PRO A 344 1.02 -14.79 6.48
C PRO A 344 1.42 -13.43 7.06
N ILE A 345 0.56 -12.93 7.96
CA ILE A 345 0.79 -11.74 8.77
C ILE A 345 0.52 -12.09 10.23
N ARG A 346 1.40 -11.69 11.13
CA ARG A 346 1.18 -11.77 12.57
C ARG A 346 0.53 -10.49 13.06
N THR A 347 -0.71 -10.58 13.54
CA THR A 347 -1.50 -9.40 13.96
C THR A 347 -0.97 -8.77 15.25
N ASP A 348 -0.25 -9.53 16.09
CA ASP A 348 0.45 -9.02 17.27
C ASP A 348 1.66 -8.12 16.94
N ARG A 349 2.01 -7.99 15.66
CA ARG A 349 3.04 -7.07 15.16
C ARG A 349 2.46 -5.76 14.61
N LEU A 350 1.14 -5.67 14.47
CA LEU A 350 0.45 -4.47 13.99
C LEU A 350 0.08 -3.57 15.18
N HIS A 351 0.79 -2.46 15.32
CA HIS A 351 0.65 -1.57 16.48
C HIS A 351 -0.02 -0.23 16.14
N THR A 352 -0.20 0.06 14.85
CA THR A 352 -0.80 1.31 14.39
C THR A 352 -2.32 1.28 14.61
N LEU A 353 -2.84 2.32 15.25
CA LEU A 353 -4.23 2.39 15.72
C LEU A 353 -5.28 2.11 14.63
N LEU A 354 -5.07 2.69 13.43
CA LEU A 354 -6.02 2.59 12.32
C LEU A 354 -5.72 1.43 11.36
N THR A 355 -4.61 0.73 11.55
CA THR A 355 -4.37 -0.54 10.85
C THR A 355 -5.35 -1.58 11.38
N ARG A 356 -6.23 -2.04 10.49
CA ARG A 356 -7.22 -3.06 10.86
C ARG A 356 -6.67 -4.46 10.57
N SER A 357 -6.98 -5.39 11.46
CA SER A 357 -6.67 -6.80 11.31
C SER A 357 -7.83 -7.66 11.81
N PRO A 358 -7.98 -8.90 11.32
CA PRO A 358 -8.89 -9.88 11.89
C PRO A 358 -8.57 -10.18 13.36
N ASP A 359 -9.56 -10.66 14.10
CA ASP A 359 -9.37 -11.19 15.47
C ASP A 359 -8.75 -12.60 15.38
N SER A 360 -7.47 -12.64 15.08
CA SER A 360 -6.67 -13.86 14.89
C SER A 360 -5.21 -13.50 15.03
N LYS A 361 -4.43 -14.26 15.81
CA LYS A 361 -2.97 -14.01 15.98
C LYS A 361 -2.20 -14.18 14.67
N LEU A 362 -2.65 -15.11 13.84
CA LEU A 362 -2.17 -15.31 12.47
C LEU A 362 -3.30 -14.94 11.51
N ALA A 363 -2.99 -14.06 10.59
CA ALA A 363 -3.86 -13.66 9.50
C ALA A 363 -3.13 -13.82 8.16
N TRP A 364 -3.86 -13.73 7.05
CA TRP A 364 -3.31 -13.91 5.72
C TRP A 364 -3.67 -12.72 4.86
N LEU A 365 -2.67 -12.06 4.29
CA LEU A 365 -2.92 -11.10 3.23
C LEU A 365 -3.26 -11.91 1.98
N PHE A 366 -4.44 -11.68 1.45
CA PHE A 366 -4.93 -12.25 0.20
C PHE A 366 -5.20 -11.12 -0.78
N ALA A 367 -4.58 -11.18 -1.95
CA ALA A 367 -4.81 -10.19 -3.00
C ALA A 367 -5.06 -10.84 -4.34
N LEU A 368 -6.05 -10.33 -5.07
CA LEU A 368 -6.26 -10.56 -6.49
C LEU A 368 -5.69 -9.38 -7.25
N LEU A 369 -4.51 -9.54 -7.83
CA LEU A 369 -3.85 -8.51 -8.63
C LEU A 369 -4.27 -8.70 -10.10
N ARG A 370 -5.46 -8.23 -10.43
CA ARG A 370 -6.07 -8.37 -11.74
C ARG A 370 -5.54 -7.30 -12.70
N THR A 371 -5.37 -7.68 -13.97
CA THR A 371 -5.01 -6.77 -15.05
C THR A 371 -6.02 -6.93 -16.19
N ALA A 372 -6.78 -5.88 -16.47
CA ALA A 372 -7.77 -5.90 -17.55
C ALA A 372 -7.14 -5.49 -18.90
N SER A 373 -7.73 -5.93 -19.99
CA SER A 373 -7.35 -5.43 -21.31
C SER A 373 -7.79 -3.98 -21.51
N VAL A 374 -6.96 -3.17 -22.17
CA VAL A 374 -7.34 -1.80 -22.59
C VAL A 374 -8.39 -1.78 -23.69
N ASP A 375 -8.50 -2.88 -24.44
CA ASP A 375 -9.42 -2.98 -25.60
C ASP A 375 -10.86 -3.27 -25.17
N ASN A 376 -11.08 -3.65 -23.91
CA ASN A 376 -12.41 -3.99 -23.40
C ASN A 376 -12.70 -3.34 -22.03
N PRO A 377 -13.20 -2.09 -22.00
CA PRO A 377 -13.56 -1.41 -20.76
C PRO A 377 -14.59 -2.17 -19.89
N ALA A 378 -15.40 -3.06 -20.48
CA ALA A 378 -16.36 -3.88 -19.74
C ALA A 378 -15.66 -4.87 -18.80
N ASP A 379 -14.45 -5.31 -19.12
CA ASP A 379 -13.67 -6.22 -18.25
C ASP A 379 -13.34 -5.56 -16.91
N VAL A 380 -12.99 -4.26 -16.93
CA VAL A 380 -12.69 -3.52 -15.69
C VAL A 380 -13.91 -3.48 -14.77
N ALA A 381 -15.08 -3.17 -15.32
CA ALA A 381 -16.33 -3.12 -14.55
C ALA A 381 -16.70 -4.50 -13.97
N ALA A 382 -16.59 -5.55 -14.77
CA ALA A 382 -16.84 -6.93 -14.33
C ALA A 382 -15.85 -7.36 -13.23
N MET A 383 -14.56 -7.04 -13.36
CA MET A 383 -13.55 -7.33 -12.34
C MET A 383 -13.83 -6.58 -11.03
N ILE A 384 -14.28 -5.32 -11.08
CA ILE A 384 -14.65 -4.53 -9.90
C ILE A 384 -15.87 -5.13 -9.20
N GLU A 385 -16.88 -5.56 -9.96
CA GLU A 385 -18.07 -6.24 -9.41
C GLU A 385 -17.68 -7.57 -8.76
N ALA A 386 -16.86 -8.38 -9.43
CA ALA A 386 -16.32 -9.61 -8.86
C ALA A 386 -15.49 -9.36 -7.60
N ASN A 387 -14.71 -8.29 -7.56
CA ASN A 387 -13.98 -7.87 -6.37
C ASN A 387 -14.93 -7.54 -5.22
N ARG A 388 -16.06 -6.87 -5.48
CA ARG A 388 -17.07 -6.57 -4.46
C ARG A 388 -17.62 -7.86 -3.84
N VAL A 389 -17.94 -8.86 -4.64
CA VAL A 389 -18.43 -10.17 -4.16
C VAL A 389 -17.39 -10.86 -3.25
N VAL A 390 -16.11 -10.87 -3.66
CA VAL A 390 -15.04 -11.46 -2.86
C VAL A 390 -14.81 -10.68 -1.57
N HIS A 391 -14.82 -9.34 -1.65
CA HIS A 391 -14.71 -8.46 -0.49
C HIS A 391 -15.79 -8.74 0.55
N ASP A 392 -17.06 -8.80 0.14
CA ASP A 392 -18.18 -9.01 1.06
C ASP A 392 -18.12 -10.39 1.72
N ARG A 393 -17.69 -11.41 1.00
CA ARG A 393 -17.44 -12.75 1.56
C ARG A 393 -16.27 -12.73 2.56
N ALA A 394 -15.19 -12.01 2.26
CA ALA A 394 -14.07 -11.84 3.17
C ALA A 394 -14.50 -11.16 4.48
N VAL A 395 -15.27 -10.07 4.39
CA VAL A 395 -15.80 -9.37 5.56
C VAL A 395 -16.76 -10.26 6.36
N ALA A 396 -17.63 -11.02 5.69
CA ALA A 396 -18.57 -11.93 6.34
C ALA A 396 -17.90 -13.04 7.16
N CYS A 397 -16.69 -13.46 6.79
CA CYS A 397 -15.90 -14.43 7.57
C CYS A 397 -14.90 -13.79 8.56
N GLY A 398 -15.07 -12.50 8.86
CA GLY A 398 -14.23 -11.77 9.82
C GLY A 398 -12.93 -11.20 9.24
N GLY A 399 -12.79 -11.22 7.93
CA GLY A 399 -11.68 -10.55 7.25
C GLY A 399 -11.84 -9.03 7.24
N VAL A 400 -10.78 -8.33 6.94
CA VAL A 400 -10.75 -6.87 6.85
C VAL A 400 -10.16 -6.41 5.53
N THR A 401 -10.64 -5.28 5.04
CA THR A 401 -10.11 -4.63 3.84
C THR A 401 -8.69 -4.13 4.11
N TYR A 402 -7.76 -4.41 3.19
CA TYR A 402 -6.53 -3.64 3.07
C TYR A 402 -6.79 -2.54 2.03
N PRO A 403 -6.72 -1.25 2.39
CA PRO A 403 -7.37 -0.19 1.60
C PRO A 403 -6.57 0.27 0.35
N ILE A 404 -5.96 -0.68 -0.36
CA ILE A 404 -5.50 -0.56 -1.75
C ILE A 404 -6.33 -1.55 -2.55
N ASN A 405 -7.46 -1.12 -3.06
CA ASN A 405 -8.32 -1.99 -3.85
C ASN A 405 -9.29 -1.20 -4.74
N SER A 406 -9.72 -1.88 -5.79
CA SER A 406 -10.77 -1.45 -6.71
C SER A 406 -12.09 -2.07 -6.27
N VAL A 407 -12.60 -1.59 -5.13
CA VAL A 407 -13.91 -1.93 -4.57
C VAL A 407 -14.63 -0.64 -4.24
N PRO A 408 -15.82 -0.41 -4.78
CA PRO A 408 -16.66 0.74 -4.40
C PRO A 408 -17.05 0.63 -2.93
N MET A 409 -16.46 1.48 -2.09
CA MET A 409 -16.74 1.50 -0.65
C MET A 409 -17.73 2.61 -0.31
N SER A 410 -18.84 2.26 0.32
CA SER A 410 -19.80 3.22 0.87
C SER A 410 -19.34 3.73 2.25
N ALA A 411 -20.00 4.78 2.75
CA ALA A 411 -19.77 5.25 4.13
C ALA A 411 -20.09 4.18 5.18
N ALA A 412 -21.03 3.26 4.90
CA ALA A 412 -21.33 2.13 5.76
C ALA A 412 -20.19 1.11 5.77
N ASP A 413 -19.60 0.81 4.60
CA ASP A 413 -18.45 -0.10 4.49
C ASP A 413 -17.25 0.45 5.28
N TRP A 414 -16.99 1.77 5.22
CA TRP A 414 -15.93 2.39 6.00
C TRP A 414 -16.18 2.33 7.51
N ARG A 415 -17.44 2.48 7.95
CA ARG A 415 -17.78 2.28 9.37
C ARG A 415 -17.53 0.85 9.82
N ILE A 416 -17.86 -0.13 8.99
CA ILE A 416 -17.57 -1.55 9.25
C ILE A 416 -16.06 -1.77 9.27
N HIS A 417 -15.34 -1.26 8.28
CA HIS A 417 -13.88 -1.38 8.18
C HIS A 417 -13.19 -0.85 9.44
N PHE A 418 -13.43 0.39 9.84
CA PHE A 418 -12.80 0.96 11.02
C PHE A 418 -13.40 0.43 12.34
N GLY A 419 -14.61 -0.09 12.34
CA GLY A 419 -15.26 -0.69 13.51
C GLY A 419 -15.18 0.20 14.75
N PRO A 420 -14.65 -0.28 15.89
CA PRO A 420 -14.54 0.52 17.12
C PRO A 420 -13.70 1.79 16.97
N ARG A 421 -12.81 1.86 15.97
CA ARG A 421 -11.93 3.00 15.71
C ARG A 421 -12.61 4.11 14.90
N TRP A 422 -13.78 3.85 14.32
CA TRP A 422 -14.54 4.83 13.53
C TRP A 422 -14.76 6.15 14.26
N ARG A 423 -15.22 6.09 15.51
CA ARG A 423 -15.47 7.32 16.30
C ARG A 423 -14.19 8.13 16.53
N GLN A 424 -13.05 7.45 16.72
CA GLN A 424 -11.75 8.11 16.92
C GLN A 424 -11.30 8.80 15.64
N LEU A 425 -11.47 8.15 14.46
CA LEU A 425 -11.17 8.75 13.17
C LEU A 425 -12.07 9.95 12.88
N GLN A 426 -13.37 9.85 13.15
CA GLN A 426 -14.31 10.97 12.96
C GLN A 426 -13.94 12.17 13.83
N ALA A 427 -13.73 11.97 15.13
CA ALA A 427 -13.34 13.04 16.04
C ALA A 427 -11.99 13.68 15.65
N ALA A 428 -11.05 12.91 15.13
CA ALA A 428 -9.80 13.44 14.60
C ALA A 428 -10.02 14.23 13.30
N LYS A 429 -10.89 13.75 12.41
CA LYS A 429 -11.24 14.47 11.18
C LYS A 429 -11.91 15.81 11.47
N GLU A 430 -12.86 15.84 12.41
CA GLU A 430 -13.49 17.09 12.87
C GLU A 430 -12.48 18.10 13.45
N GLU A 431 -11.47 17.63 14.17
CA GLU A 431 -10.43 18.47 14.75
C GLU A 431 -9.40 18.95 13.73
N PHE A 432 -8.90 18.04 12.87
CA PHE A 432 -7.77 18.31 12.01
C PHE A 432 -8.12 18.63 10.55
N ASP A 433 -9.35 18.31 10.12
CA ASP A 433 -9.90 18.69 8.81
C ASP A 433 -11.36 19.14 8.95
N PRO A 434 -11.62 20.24 9.70
CA PRO A 434 -12.98 20.69 10.01
C PRO A 434 -13.79 21.08 8.78
N HIS A 435 -13.14 21.37 7.65
CA HIS A 435 -13.80 21.68 6.38
C HIS A 435 -14.09 20.44 5.53
N GLY A 436 -13.60 19.24 5.93
CA GLY A 436 -13.79 17.98 5.21
C GLY A 436 -13.21 17.97 3.81
N ILE A 437 -12.12 18.71 3.57
CA ILE A 437 -11.55 18.91 2.23
C ILE A 437 -10.54 17.84 1.82
N LEU A 438 -9.95 17.11 2.79
CA LEU A 438 -8.85 16.21 2.52
C LEU A 438 -9.28 14.85 1.97
N THR A 439 -8.60 14.40 0.95
CA THR A 439 -8.63 13.04 0.35
C THR A 439 -10.05 12.53 0.07
N PRO A 440 -10.83 13.24 -0.76
CA PRO A 440 -12.21 12.87 -1.08
C PRO A 440 -12.33 11.56 -1.85
N GLY A 441 -11.23 11.08 -2.45
CA GLY A 441 -11.20 9.89 -3.29
C GLY A 441 -11.65 8.60 -2.59
N TYR A 442 -11.52 8.51 -1.27
CA TYR A 442 -12.04 7.38 -0.50
C TYR A 442 -13.55 7.42 -0.21
N GLY A 443 -14.19 8.57 -0.37
CA GLY A 443 -15.63 8.72 -0.04
C GLY A 443 -15.94 8.63 1.47
N ILE A 444 -14.94 8.78 2.34
CA ILE A 444 -15.10 8.82 3.78
C ILE A 444 -15.60 10.22 4.16
N GLY A 445 -16.81 10.32 4.74
CA GLY A 445 -17.34 11.60 5.24
C GLY A 445 -17.84 12.55 4.15
N THR A 446 -18.37 12.03 3.05
CA THR A 446 -19.09 12.87 2.08
C THR A 446 -20.33 13.47 2.77
N HIS A 447 -20.22 14.72 3.23
CA HIS A 447 -21.36 15.60 3.27
C HIS A 447 -21.90 15.70 1.85
N SER A 448 -23.22 15.55 1.68
CA SER A 448 -23.96 15.71 0.43
C SER A 448 -23.35 16.83 -0.42
N ALA A 449 -23.25 16.57 -1.72
CA ALA A 449 -22.57 17.38 -2.72
C ALA A 449 -22.63 18.89 -2.41
N PRO A 450 -21.48 19.57 -2.34
CA PRO A 450 -21.49 21.02 -2.22
C PRO A 450 -22.02 21.63 -3.51
N HIS A 451 -22.78 22.69 -3.34
CA HIS A 451 -23.21 23.60 -4.39
C HIS A 451 -22.10 23.81 -5.44
N CYS A 452 -22.48 23.69 -6.70
CA CYS A 452 -21.66 24.09 -7.82
C CYS A 452 -21.14 25.52 -7.59
N PRO A 453 -19.85 25.75 -7.34
CA PRO A 453 -19.35 27.10 -7.16
C PRO A 453 -19.39 27.81 -8.50
N LYS A 454 -19.87 29.07 -8.49
CA LYS A 454 -19.87 29.94 -9.67
C LYS A 454 -18.48 30.05 -10.28
N PRO A 455 -18.37 30.20 -11.61
CA PRO A 455 -17.07 30.39 -12.27
C PRO A 455 -16.35 31.60 -11.66
N ILE A 456 -15.08 31.41 -11.35
CA ILE A 456 -14.18 32.50 -10.99
C ILE A 456 -13.81 33.18 -12.31
N GLY A 457 -14.27 34.45 -12.47
CA GLY A 457 -13.92 35.31 -13.60
C GLY A 457 -12.45 35.73 -13.53
#